data_fa03246fb536b43c59269f584fc6259a
#
_entry.id   fa03246fb536b43c59269f584fc6259a
#
_cell.length_a   1.000
_cell.length_b   1.000
_cell.length_c   1.000
_cell.angle_alpha   90.00
_cell.angle_beta   90.00
_cell.angle_gamma   90.00
#
_symmetry.space_group_name_H-M   'P 1'
#
loop_
_entity.id
_entity.type
_entity.pdbx_description
1 polymer ?
#
loop_
_entity_poly.entity_id
_entity_poly.type
_entity_poly.pdbx_seq_one_letter_code
_entity_poly.pdbx_strand_id
1 'polypeptide(L)'
;VFEAKLAELRRGRSLVLENDHTLILGFGDRIIEVIKELIEANESEADAAIVILAEDDKEDMDNIIRDNIIDFATTRVITRSGVTTNINNLKKVQAEQAKSIIVMNSASSWRPEKELNLADALVLKSIMSIIAVCDGEEHPPIVCEIHSDRDRELAENITTGTVKALNEVSVLSRMIAQLALSRNGLSVVYSDMVGFDGNEFYFYQPDEGWGGPLTFGESINRFKSSTPMGIHTGEG
;
A
#
# COMPACT_ATOMS: atom_id res chain seq x y z
N VAL A 1 12.38 -22.21 -28.63
CA VAL A 1 12.81 -21.12 -27.72
C VAL A 1 11.74 -20.05 -27.60
N PHE A 2 11.15 -19.57 -28.72
CA PHE A 2 10.15 -18.49 -28.73
C PHE A 2 8.82 -18.91 -28.06
N GLU A 3 8.31 -20.12 -28.34
CA GLU A 3 7.08 -20.65 -27.73
C GLU A 3 7.24 -20.86 -26.22
N ALA A 4 8.39 -21.30 -25.73
CA ALA A 4 8.67 -21.48 -24.31
C ALA A 4 8.66 -20.12 -23.58
N LYS A 5 9.21 -19.07 -24.20
CA LYS A 5 9.24 -17.71 -23.65
C LYS A 5 7.84 -17.08 -23.67
N LEU A 6 7.04 -17.33 -24.68
CA LEU A 6 5.63 -16.93 -24.74
C LEU A 6 4.78 -17.64 -23.67
N ALA A 7 5.02 -18.93 -23.44
CA ALA A 7 4.36 -19.68 -22.39
C ALA A 7 4.74 -19.17 -20.98
N GLU A 8 5.99 -18.76 -20.78
CA GLU A 8 6.47 -18.17 -19.53
C GLU A 8 5.83 -16.79 -19.26
N LEU A 9 5.71 -15.96 -20.31
CA LEU A 9 5.01 -14.67 -20.26
C LEU A 9 3.53 -14.84 -19.92
N ARG A 10 2.85 -15.80 -20.57
CA ARG A 10 1.43 -16.11 -20.30
C ARG A 10 1.21 -16.61 -18.87
N ARG A 11 2.15 -17.38 -18.33
CA ARG A 11 2.09 -17.89 -16.95
C ARG A 11 2.48 -16.85 -15.88
N GLY A 12 2.81 -15.62 -16.29
CA GLY A 12 3.16 -14.56 -15.34
C GLY A 12 4.43 -14.82 -14.53
N ARG A 13 5.41 -15.55 -15.08
CA ARG A 13 6.67 -15.91 -14.38
C ARG A 13 7.90 -15.16 -14.91
N SER A 14 7.71 -14.25 -15.86
CA SER A 14 8.77 -13.43 -16.43
C SER A 14 9.20 -12.33 -15.47
N LEU A 15 10.45 -11.88 -15.63
CA LEU A 15 10.99 -10.71 -14.94
C LEU A 15 10.14 -9.47 -15.26
N VAL A 16 9.86 -8.66 -14.27
CA VAL A 16 9.29 -7.31 -14.41
C VAL A 16 10.45 -6.35 -14.69
N LEU A 17 10.25 -5.39 -15.58
CA LEU A 17 11.28 -4.41 -15.96
C LEU A 17 10.99 -3.02 -15.36
N GLU A 18 9.91 -2.90 -14.61
CA GLU A 18 9.48 -1.67 -13.97
C GLU A 18 10.38 -1.37 -12.75
N ASN A 19 10.68 -0.10 -12.58
CA ASN A 19 11.31 0.46 -11.39
C ASN A 19 10.40 1.56 -10.86
N ASP A 20 10.55 1.94 -9.61
CA ASP A 20 9.74 2.99 -8.96
C ASP A 20 8.23 2.73 -9.03
N HIS A 21 7.85 1.45 -9.01
CA HIS A 21 6.48 0.98 -9.06
C HIS A 21 5.92 0.72 -7.66
N THR A 22 4.59 0.73 -7.51
CA THR A 22 3.94 0.19 -6.32
C THR A 22 3.81 -1.32 -6.45
N LEU A 23 4.43 -2.07 -5.51
CA LEU A 23 4.35 -3.53 -5.48
C LEU A 23 3.25 -3.98 -4.52
N ILE A 24 2.31 -4.80 -4.98
CA ILE A 24 1.29 -5.42 -4.15
C ILE A 24 1.57 -6.92 -4.05
N LEU A 25 1.69 -7.42 -2.82
CA LEU A 25 1.84 -8.84 -2.51
C LEU A 25 0.53 -9.41 -1.98
N GLY A 26 -0.05 -10.35 -2.71
CA GLY A 26 -1.36 -10.94 -2.46
C GLY A 26 -2.45 -10.41 -3.38
N PHE A 27 -3.54 -11.20 -3.49
CA PHE A 27 -4.71 -10.88 -4.31
C PHE A 27 -5.97 -11.19 -3.48
N GLY A 28 -6.39 -10.23 -2.66
CA GLY A 28 -7.52 -10.37 -1.74
C GLY A 28 -8.78 -9.62 -2.20
N ASP A 29 -9.82 -9.70 -1.40
CA ASP A 29 -11.15 -9.14 -1.69
C ASP A 29 -11.13 -7.61 -1.94
N ARG A 30 -10.15 -6.89 -1.38
CA ARG A 30 -10.01 -5.43 -1.50
C ARG A 30 -9.09 -4.97 -2.63
N ILE A 31 -8.49 -5.89 -3.39
CA ILE A 31 -7.47 -5.55 -4.39
C ILE A 31 -7.97 -4.53 -5.41
N ILE A 32 -9.21 -4.66 -5.85
CA ILE A 32 -9.79 -3.78 -6.88
C ILE A 32 -9.90 -2.35 -6.37
N GLU A 33 -10.36 -2.16 -5.13
CA GLU A 33 -10.47 -0.82 -4.55
C GLU A 33 -9.08 -0.21 -4.30
N VAL A 34 -8.12 -1.00 -3.84
CA VAL A 34 -6.72 -0.54 -3.67
C VAL A 34 -6.13 -0.11 -5.03
N ILE A 35 -6.37 -0.87 -6.11
CA ILE A 35 -5.88 -0.49 -7.44
C ILE A 35 -6.54 0.81 -7.92
N LYS A 36 -7.86 0.99 -7.71
CA LYS A 36 -8.57 2.22 -8.10
C LYS A 36 -7.99 3.45 -7.40
N GLU A 37 -7.81 3.39 -6.08
CA GLU A 37 -7.21 4.47 -5.30
C GLU A 37 -5.76 4.77 -5.76
N LEU A 38 -4.97 3.75 -6.08
CA LEU A 38 -3.63 3.95 -6.61
C LEU A 38 -3.61 4.56 -8.02
N ILE A 39 -4.58 4.23 -8.88
CA ILE A 39 -4.74 4.85 -10.20
C ILE A 39 -5.03 6.34 -10.03
N GLU A 40 -5.91 6.70 -9.12
CA GLU A 40 -6.24 8.09 -8.81
C GLU A 40 -5.03 8.84 -8.24
N ALA A 41 -4.34 8.27 -7.25
CA ALA A 41 -3.11 8.83 -6.70
C ALA A 41 -2.02 9.07 -7.76
N ASN A 42 -1.98 8.24 -8.79
CA ASN A 42 -1.00 8.30 -9.87
C ASN A 42 -1.43 9.21 -11.05
N GLU A 43 -2.57 9.90 -11.00
CA GLU A 43 -3.11 10.66 -12.13
C GLU A 43 -2.11 11.70 -12.66
N SER A 44 -1.30 12.27 -11.78
CA SER A 44 -0.25 13.24 -12.14
C SER A 44 1.08 12.63 -12.58
N GLU A 45 1.25 11.30 -12.46
CA GLU A 45 2.47 10.58 -12.85
C GLU A 45 2.35 10.02 -14.28
N ALA A 46 3.26 10.39 -15.16
CA ALA A 46 3.16 10.05 -16.58
C ALA A 46 3.42 8.56 -16.91
N ASP A 47 4.07 7.81 -16.02
CA ASP A 47 4.53 6.43 -16.29
C ASP A 47 4.43 5.55 -15.04
N ALA A 48 3.34 5.70 -14.31
CA ALA A 48 3.10 4.93 -13.09
C ALA A 48 2.84 3.45 -13.37
N ALA A 49 3.33 2.59 -12.48
CA ALA A 49 3.11 1.16 -12.58
C ALA A 49 2.72 0.55 -11.24
N ILE A 50 1.76 -0.37 -11.27
CA ILE A 50 1.39 -1.24 -10.17
C ILE A 50 1.78 -2.66 -10.57
N VAL A 51 2.60 -3.31 -9.76
CA VAL A 51 3.00 -4.70 -9.95
C VAL A 51 2.34 -5.55 -8.87
N ILE A 52 1.66 -6.62 -9.26
CA ILE A 52 0.96 -7.52 -8.34
C ILE A 52 1.62 -8.89 -8.41
N LEU A 53 2.01 -9.43 -7.25
CA LEU A 53 2.50 -10.80 -7.10
C LEU A 53 1.56 -11.57 -6.17
N ALA A 54 0.93 -12.63 -6.66
CA ALA A 54 0.07 -13.51 -5.88
C ALA A 54 0.18 -14.96 -6.33
N GLU A 55 -0.35 -15.89 -5.52
CA GLU A 55 -0.35 -17.32 -5.89
C GLU A 55 -1.43 -17.66 -6.92
N ASP A 56 -2.38 -16.75 -7.14
CA ASP A 56 -3.44 -16.87 -8.10
C ASP A 56 -2.91 -16.95 -9.55
N ASP A 57 -3.70 -17.55 -10.42
CA ASP A 57 -3.35 -17.62 -11.84
C ASP A 57 -3.37 -16.23 -12.47
N LYS A 58 -2.36 -15.95 -13.29
CA LYS A 58 -2.22 -14.65 -13.94
C LYS A 58 -3.43 -14.26 -14.79
N GLU A 59 -3.98 -15.20 -15.56
CA GLU A 59 -5.08 -14.95 -16.45
C GLU A 59 -6.36 -14.62 -15.68
N ASP A 60 -6.57 -15.29 -14.54
CA ASP A 60 -7.69 -15.04 -13.64
C ASP A 60 -7.57 -13.64 -13.00
N MET A 61 -6.38 -13.28 -12.49
CA MET A 61 -6.12 -11.94 -11.94
C MET A 61 -6.35 -10.86 -12.99
N ASP A 62 -5.79 -11.01 -14.20
CA ASP A 62 -5.93 -10.06 -15.29
C ASP A 62 -7.41 -9.88 -15.70
N ASN A 63 -8.20 -10.96 -15.72
CA ASN A 63 -9.61 -10.91 -16.03
C ASN A 63 -10.41 -10.18 -14.96
N ILE A 64 -10.19 -10.50 -13.68
CA ILE A 64 -10.85 -9.82 -12.55
C ILE A 64 -10.55 -8.31 -12.58
N ILE A 65 -9.31 -7.92 -12.80
CA ILE A 65 -8.91 -6.52 -12.87
C ILE A 65 -9.62 -5.83 -14.05
N ARG A 66 -9.58 -6.42 -15.23
CA ARG A 66 -10.19 -5.86 -16.45
C ARG A 66 -11.72 -5.74 -16.36
N ASP A 67 -12.36 -6.69 -15.69
CA ASP A 67 -13.83 -6.70 -15.56
C ASP A 67 -14.32 -5.63 -14.56
N ASN A 68 -13.47 -5.17 -13.64
CA ASN A 68 -13.82 -4.24 -12.58
C ASN A 68 -13.23 -2.82 -12.74
N ILE A 69 -12.24 -2.65 -13.61
CA ILE A 69 -11.57 -1.36 -13.85
C ILE A 69 -11.64 -1.05 -15.35
N ILE A 70 -12.38 0.00 -15.68
CA ILE A 70 -12.63 0.40 -17.07
C ILE A 70 -11.52 1.30 -17.60
N ASP A 71 -11.01 2.20 -16.76
CA ASP A 71 -9.99 3.17 -17.11
C ASP A 71 -8.81 3.07 -16.14
N PHE A 72 -7.62 2.93 -16.67
CA PHE A 72 -6.37 2.86 -15.91
C PHE A 72 -5.60 4.20 -15.92
N ALA A 73 -6.17 5.24 -16.56
CA ALA A 73 -5.53 6.54 -16.74
C ALA A 73 -4.07 6.39 -17.23
N THR A 74 -3.12 6.91 -16.47
CA THR A 74 -1.68 6.82 -16.77
C THR A 74 -1.00 5.58 -16.16
N THR A 75 -1.74 4.77 -15.38
CA THR A 75 -1.17 3.67 -14.59
C THR A 75 -1.21 2.33 -15.33
N ARG A 76 -0.09 1.64 -15.38
CA ARG A 76 0.00 0.27 -15.91
C ARG A 76 -0.12 -0.74 -14.77
N VAL A 77 -0.97 -1.74 -14.93
CA VAL A 77 -1.14 -2.83 -13.94
C VAL A 77 -0.54 -4.12 -14.52
N ILE A 78 0.40 -4.72 -13.78
CA ILE A 78 1.17 -5.88 -14.21
C ILE A 78 1.03 -6.99 -13.16
N THR A 79 0.47 -8.12 -13.54
CA THR A 79 0.28 -9.26 -12.65
C THR A 79 1.37 -10.32 -12.84
N ARG A 80 1.74 -10.99 -11.75
CA ARG A 80 2.67 -12.13 -11.73
C ARG A 80 2.17 -13.21 -10.79
N SER A 81 2.23 -14.47 -11.24
CA SER A 81 1.90 -15.63 -10.42
C SER A 81 3.11 -16.14 -9.68
N GLY A 82 3.00 -16.27 -8.36
CA GLY A 82 4.06 -16.81 -7.52
C GLY A 82 3.83 -16.59 -6.04
N VAL A 83 4.51 -17.40 -5.25
CA VAL A 83 4.48 -17.32 -3.78
C VAL A 83 5.15 -16.04 -3.31
N THR A 84 4.46 -15.23 -2.50
CA THR A 84 4.91 -13.92 -2.01
C THR A 84 6.07 -14.01 -1.03
N THR A 85 6.25 -15.16 -0.38
CA THR A 85 7.36 -15.43 0.56
C THR A 85 8.60 -15.98 -0.12
N ASN A 86 8.61 -16.13 -1.45
CA ASN A 86 9.73 -16.70 -2.19
C ASN A 86 10.65 -15.58 -2.73
N ILE A 87 11.88 -15.56 -2.26
CA ILE A 87 12.92 -14.58 -2.62
C ILE A 87 13.10 -14.45 -4.15
N ASN A 88 13.09 -15.58 -4.89
CA ASN A 88 13.22 -15.52 -6.34
C ASN A 88 12.03 -14.87 -7.04
N ASN A 89 10.83 -15.02 -6.50
CA ASN A 89 9.65 -14.33 -7.01
C ASN A 89 9.71 -12.83 -6.69
N LEU A 90 10.12 -12.46 -5.48
CA LEU A 90 10.31 -11.06 -5.09
C LEU A 90 11.37 -10.37 -5.97
N LYS A 91 12.49 -11.03 -6.27
CA LYS A 91 13.48 -10.53 -7.25
C LYS A 91 12.91 -10.39 -8.65
N LYS A 92 12.02 -11.29 -9.09
CA LYS A 92 11.37 -11.18 -10.42
C LYS A 92 10.43 -9.99 -10.54
N VAL A 93 9.83 -9.57 -9.44
CA VAL A 93 8.96 -8.38 -9.41
C VAL A 93 9.72 -7.13 -8.99
N GLN A 94 11.04 -7.17 -8.93
CA GLN A 94 11.90 -6.02 -8.59
C GLN A 94 11.52 -5.37 -7.25
N ALA A 95 11.29 -6.17 -6.21
CA ALA A 95 10.84 -5.69 -4.91
C ALA A 95 11.79 -4.63 -4.30
N GLU A 96 13.09 -4.75 -4.54
CA GLU A 96 14.12 -3.79 -4.11
C GLU A 96 14.07 -2.44 -4.83
N GLN A 97 13.44 -2.41 -6.03
CA GLN A 97 13.30 -1.21 -6.86
C GLN A 97 11.89 -0.61 -6.78
N ALA A 98 11.04 -1.12 -5.90
CA ALA A 98 9.70 -0.60 -5.71
C ALA A 98 9.73 0.76 -4.99
N LYS A 99 8.80 1.66 -5.34
CA LYS A 99 8.52 2.93 -4.64
C LYS A 99 7.91 2.67 -3.26
N SER A 100 7.02 1.68 -3.20
CA SER A 100 6.34 1.24 -1.98
C SER A 100 5.83 -0.19 -2.14
N ILE A 101 5.63 -0.89 -1.02
CA ILE A 101 5.16 -2.27 -1.01
C ILE A 101 3.91 -2.38 -0.13
N ILE A 102 2.85 -2.97 -0.67
CA ILE A 102 1.62 -3.28 0.05
C ILE A 102 1.54 -4.80 0.21
N VAL A 103 1.45 -5.29 1.44
CA VAL A 103 1.27 -6.72 1.72
C VAL A 103 -0.17 -6.94 2.19
N MET A 104 -0.98 -7.50 1.30
CA MET A 104 -2.37 -7.79 1.59
C MET A 104 -2.53 -9.10 2.37
N ASN A 105 -3.46 -9.12 3.30
CA ASN A 105 -3.83 -10.34 3.99
C ASN A 105 -4.81 -11.16 3.13
N SER A 106 -4.57 -12.44 2.99
CA SER A 106 -5.43 -13.34 2.19
C SER A 106 -6.71 -13.76 2.89
N ALA A 107 -6.80 -13.57 4.22
CA ALA A 107 -7.96 -13.96 5.00
C ALA A 107 -8.88 -12.75 5.24
N SER A 108 -10.17 -12.94 5.02
CA SER A 108 -11.19 -11.96 5.42
C SER A 108 -11.38 -11.96 6.94
N SER A 109 -11.59 -10.79 7.54
CA SER A 109 -11.65 -10.59 9.01
C SER A 109 -12.68 -11.42 9.76
N TRP A 110 -13.67 -12.00 9.08
CA TRP A 110 -14.71 -12.87 9.65
C TRP A 110 -14.33 -14.37 9.73
N ARG A 111 -13.12 -14.72 9.28
CA ARG A 111 -12.62 -16.10 9.34
C ARG A 111 -12.29 -16.53 10.76
N PRO A 112 -12.29 -17.86 11.04
CA PRO A 112 -11.87 -18.36 12.34
C PRO A 112 -10.47 -17.90 12.74
N GLU A 113 -10.24 -17.63 14.02
CA GLU A 113 -8.99 -17.12 14.56
C GLU A 113 -7.76 -17.90 14.10
N LYS A 114 -7.87 -19.23 13.98
CA LYS A 114 -6.78 -20.09 13.50
C LYS A 114 -6.37 -19.75 12.06
N GLU A 115 -7.33 -19.44 11.20
CA GLU A 115 -7.07 -19.03 9.80
C GLU A 115 -6.47 -17.63 9.75
N LEU A 116 -6.96 -16.72 10.59
CA LEU A 116 -6.42 -15.36 10.71
C LEU A 116 -4.96 -15.40 11.18
N ASN A 117 -4.65 -16.17 12.21
CA ASN A 117 -3.28 -16.32 12.71
C ASN A 117 -2.32 -16.91 11.66
N LEU A 118 -2.81 -17.85 10.84
CA LEU A 118 -2.00 -18.40 9.75
C LEU A 118 -1.74 -17.36 8.66
N ALA A 119 -2.77 -16.58 8.31
CA ALA A 119 -2.65 -15.53 7.31
C ALA A 119 -1.73 -14.40 7.79
N ASP A 120 -1.83 -13.97 9.05
CA ASP A 120 -0.91 -13.00 9.66
C ASP A 120 0.55 -13.51 9.64
N ALA A 121 0.76 -14.80 9.95
CA ALA A 121 2.10 -15.39 9.86
C ALA A 121 2.68 -15.39 8.43
N LEU A 122 1.83 -15.54 7.40
CA LEU A 122 2.26 -15.43 6.00
C LEU A 122 2.63 -13.98 5.64
N VAL A 123 1.88 -12.99 6.12
CA VAL A 123 2.21 -11.56 5.97
C VAL A 123 3.57 -11.26 6.61
N LEU A 124 3.78 -11.66 7.87
CA LEU A 124 5.07 -11.49 8.55
C LEU A 124 6.22 -12.14 7.78
N LYS A 125 6.01 -13.36 7.27
CA LYS A 125 7.01 -14.05 6.46
C LYS A 125 7.29 -13.33 5.14
N SER A 126 6.29 -12.74 4.50
CA SER A 126 6.47 -11.93 3.29
C SER A 126 7.32 -10.69 3.59
N ILE A 127 7.04 -9.99 4.69
CA ILE A 127 7.83 -8.83 5.14
C ILE A 127 9.30 -9.23 5.36
N MET A 128 9.55 -10.32 6.09
CA MET A 128 10.91 -10.81 6.31
C MET A 128 11.62 -11.18 5.00
N SER A 129 10.88 -11.73 4.03
CA SER A 129 11.42 -12.08 2.71
C SER A 129 11.75 -10.84 1.88
N ILE A 130 10.95 -9.76 1.97
CA ILE A 130 11.25 -8.46 1.35
C ILE A 130 12.55 -7.90 1.91
N ILE A 131 12.66 -7.82 3.24
CA ILE A 131 13.85 -7.31 3.92
C ILE A 131 15.11 -8.11 3.52
N ALA A 132 14.97 -9.45 3.41
CA ALA A 132 16.06 -10.30 2.97
C ALA A 132 16.46 -10.10 1.49
N VAL A 133 15.53 -9.68 0.63
CA VAL A 133 15.83 -9.34 -0.78
C VAL A 133 16.53 -7.99 -0.88
N CYS A 134 16.17 -7.03 -0.03
CA CYS A 134 16.73 -5.68 -0.01
C CYS A 134 18.03 -5.54 0.82
N ASP A 135 18.67 -6.66 1.18
CA ASP A 135 19.93 -6.70 1.96
C ASP A 135 19.90 -5.94 3.32
N GLY A 136 18.70 -5.79 3.91
CA GLY A 136 18.52 -5.44 5.32
C GLY A 136 18.07 -4.01 5.62
N GLU A 137 18.91 -3.00 5.49
CA GLU A 137 18.62 -1.68 6.11
C GLU A 137 17.87 -0.70 5.20
N GLU A 138 18.09 -0.74 3.90
CA GLU A 138 17.40 0.16 2.95
C GLU A 138 16.38 -0.64 2.12
N HIS A 139 15.15 -0.62 2.54
CA HIS A 139 14.03 -1.20 1.78
C HIS A 139 12.93 -0.16 1.56
N PRO A 140 12.08 -0.33 0.52
CA PRO A 140 10.91 0.50 0.32
C PRO A 140 9.99 0.51 1.55
N PRO A 141 9.22 1.57 1.79
CA PRO A 141 8.20 1.58 2.81
C PRO A 141 7.18 0.45 2.57
N ILE A 142 6.83 -0.26 3.65
CA ILE A 142 5.92 -1.41 3.60
C ILE A 142 4.67 -1.07 4.40
N VAL A 143 3.51 -1.21 3.76
CA VAL A 143 2.21 -1.21 4.44
C VAL A 143 1.64 -2.62 4.39
N CYS A 144 1.14 -3.13 5.49
CA CYS A 144 0.58 -4.48 5.54
C CYS A 144 -0.73 -4.55 6.33
N GLU A 145 -1.55 -5.54 5.99
CA GLU A 145 -2.78 -5.86 6.72
C GLU A 145 -2.51 -6.99 7.70
N ILE A 146 -2.84 -6.78 8.97
CA ILE A 146 -2.69 -7.79 10.04
C ILE A 146 -3.91 -7.72 10.95
N HIS A 147 -4.49 -8.88 11.31
CA HIS A 147 -5.68 -8.97 12.13
C HIS A 147 -5.37 -8.91 13.63
N SER A 148 -4.27 -9.54 14.05
CA SER A 148 -3.86 -9.64 15.44
C SER A 148 -3.06 -8.42 15.88
N ASP A 149 -3.42 -7.79 17.00
CA ASP A 149 -2.63 -6.68 17.57
C ASP A 149 -1.21 -7.11 17.94
N ARG A 150 -1.04 -8.35 18.38
CA ARG A 150 0.29 -8.91 18.69
C ARG A 150 1.18 -8.99 17.45
N ASP A 151 0.63 -9.50 16.34
CA ASP A 151 1.41 -9.69 15.11
C ASP A 151 1.61 -8.35 14.40
N ARG A 152 0.71 -7.37 14.61
CA ARG A 152 0.90 -5.98 14.21
C ARG A 152 2.11 -5.35 14.89
N GLU A 153 2.22 -5.47 16.22
CA GLU A 153 3.40 -4.98 16.96
C GLU A 153 4.68 -5.69 16.50
N LEU A 154 4.61 -7.00 16.22
CA LEU A 154 5.75 -7.73 15.68
C LEU A 154 6.17 -7.19 14.32
N ALA A 155 5.24 -6.94 13.39
CA ALA A 155 5.52 -6.40 12.07
C ALA A 155 6.21 -5.03 12.16
N GLU A 156 5.68 -4.12 12.97
CA GLU A 156 6.21 -2.77 13.15
C GLU A 156 7.60 -2.76 13.82
N ASN A 157 7.91 -3.78 14.63
CA ASN A 157 9.21 -3.93 15.31
C ASN A 157 10.25 -4.71 14.49
N ILE A 158 9.90 -5.32 13.37
CA ILE A 158 10.87 -5.99 12.47
C ILE A 158 11.90 -4.98 11.95
N THR A 159 11.47 -3.76 11.71
CA THR A 159 12.32 -2.66 11.22
C THR A 159 12.12 -1.40 12.04
N THR A 160 13.04 -0.45 11.91
CA THR A 160 12.96 0.86 12.61
C THR A 160 11.92 1.80 11.95
N GLY A 161 10.61 1.40 11.96
CA GLY A 161 9.51 2.28 11.61
C GLY A 161 9.14 2.38 10.12
N THR A 162 9.79 1.61 9.26
CA THR A 162 9.49 1.56 7.81
C THR A 162 8.34 0.62 7.44
N VAL A 163 7.93 -0.26 8.37
CA VAL A 163 6.74 -1.11 8.24
C VAL A 163 5.58 -0.48 9.01
N LYS A 164 4.44 -0.30 8.33
CA LYS A 164 3.18 0.14 8.93
C LYS A 164 2.14 -0.97 8.80
N ALA A 165 1.64 -1.44 9.93
CA ALA A 165 0.65 -2.51 9.95
C ALA A 165 -0.74 -1.98 10.32
N LEU A 166 -1.72 -2.29 9.49
CA LEU A 166 -3.10 -1.88 9.65
C LEU A 166 -3.97 -3.06 10.08
N ASN A 167 -4.79 -2.83 11.12
CA ASN A 167 -5.85 -3.74 11.51
C ASN A 167 -7.18 -3.16 11.00
N GLU A 168 -7.75 -3.78 9.97
CA GLU A 168 -9.00 -3.36 9.33
C GLU A 168 -10.14 -3.20 10.34
N VAL A 169 -10.36 -4.21 11.19
CA VAL A 169 -11.47 -4.22 12.15
C VAL A 169 -11.33 -3.06 13.13
N SER A 170 -10.13 -2.81 13.62
CA SER A 170 -9.85 -1.71 14.55
C SER A 170 -10.10 -0.34 13.91
N VAL A 171 -9.64 -0.12 12.69
CA VAL A 171 -9.82 1.15 11.97
C VAL A 171 -11.30 1.40 11.68
N LEU A 172 -11.97 0.44 11.05
CA LEU A 172 -13.38 0.58 10.69
C LEU A 172 -14.30 0.72 11.93
N SER A 173 -14.05 -0.04 13.00
CA SER A 173 -14.85 0.06 14.23
C SER A 173 -14.77 1.44 14.87
N ARG A 174 -13.57 2.04 14.89
CA ARG A 174 -13.38 3.41 15.39
C ARG A 174 -14.09 4.44 14.52
N MET A 175 -13.99 4.31 13.20
CA MET A 175 -14.69 5.20 12.27
C MET A 175 -16.21 5.09 12.42
N ILE A 176 -16.77 3.87 12.47
CA ILE A 176 -18.21 3.64 12.66
C ILE A 176 -18.69 4.25 13.98
N ALA A 177 -17.96 4.02 15.07
CA ALA A 177 -18.32 4.57 16.37
C ALA A 177 -18.34 6.11 16.38
N GLN A 178 -17.33 6.74 15.79
CA GLN A 178 -17.25 8.20 15.68
C GLN A 178 -18.34 8.76 14.78
N LEU A 179 -18.63 8.14 13.64
CA LEU A 179 -19.70 8.55 12.73
C LEU A 179 -21.08 8.42 13.38
N ALA A 180 -21.31 7.36 14.18
CA ALA A 180 -22.56 7.15 14.89
C ALA A 180 -22.81 8.22 15.96
N LEU A 181 -21.77 8.75 16.59
CA LEU A 181 -21.85 9.81 17.60
C LEU A 181 -21.86 11.22 17.04
N SER A 182 -21.35 11.39 15.82
CA SER A 182 -21.26 12.69 15.16
C SER A 182 -22.54 13.04 14.41
N ARG A 183 -23.09 14.20 14.70
CA ARG A 183 -24.31 14.71 14.02
C ARG A 183 -24.02 15.55 12.77
N ASN A 184 -22.78 15.96 12.52
CA ASN A 184 -22.45 17.01 11.55
C ASN A 184 -21.23 16.64 10.68
N GLY A 185 -21.46 16.08 9.50
CA GLY A 185 -20.51 16.12 8.40
C GLY A 185 -19.16 15.38 8.57
N LEU A 186 -18.96 14.63 9.66
CA LEU A 186 -17.71 13.91 9.89
C LEU A 186 -17.44 12.85 8.81
N SER A 187 -18.48 12.32 8.18
CA SER A 187 -18.36 11.39 7.06
C SER A 187 -17.65 12.02 5.86
N VAL A 188 -17.93 13.30 5.57
CA VAL A 188 -17.25 14.05 4.49
C VAL A 188 -15.77 14.21 4.83
N VAL A 189 -15.45 14.58 6.08
CA VAL A 189 -14.06 14.71 6.53
C VAL A 189 -13.31 13.39 6.39
N TYR A 190 -13.90 12.27 6.78
CA TYR A 190 -13.25 10.96 6.61
C TYR A 190 -13.10 10.57 5.14
N SER A 191 -14.07 10.85 4.28
CA SER A 191 -13.96 10.62 2.85
C SER A 191 -12.80 11.39 2.26
N ASP A 192 -12.70 12.69 2.54
CA ASP A 192 -11.63 13.55 2.06
C ASP A 192 -10.25 13.17 2.65
N MET A 193 -10.21 12.64 3.88
CA MET A 193 -8.94 12.23 4.53
C MET A 193 -8.37 10.91 4.02
N VAL A 194 -9.21 10.03 3.49
CA VAL A 194 -8.80 8.66 3.14
C VAL A 194 -8.69 8.47 1.63
N GLY A 195 -9.46 9.23 0.83
CA GLY A 195 -9.40 9.19 -0.64
C GLY A 195 -8.38 10.16 -1.23
N PHE A 196 -8.09 9.99 -2.50
CA PHE A 196 -7.25 10.88 -3.30
C PHE A 196 -8.08 11.85 -4.16
N ASP A 197 -9.41 11.81 -4.06
CA ASP A 197 -10.32 12.75 -4.74
C ASP A 197 -10.61 13.96 -3.85
N GLY A 198 -10.15 15.14 -4.24
CA GLY A 198 -10.44 16.41 -3.59
C GLY A 198 -9.33 16.97 -2.72
N ASN A 199 -9.52 16.98 -1.38
CA ASN A 199 -8.53 17.56 -0.47
C ASN A 199 -7.61 16.46 0.09
N GLU A 200 -6.33 16.61 -0.13
CA GLU A 200 -5.32 15.66 0.32
C GLU A 200 -4.46 16.20 1.44
N PHE A 201 -3.82 15.33 2.23
CA PHE A 201 -2.85 15.67 3.25
C PHE A 201 -1.43 15.59 2.70
N TYR A 202 -0.70 16.69 2.78
CA TYR A 202 0.70 16.75 2.39
C TYR A 202 1.58 17.13 3.56
N PHE A 203 2.74 16.47 3.66
CA PHE A 203 3.84 16.96 4.49
C PHE A 203 4.63 17.98 3.68
N TYR A 204 4.61 19.22 4.13
CA TYR A 204 5.36 20.31 3.51
C TYR A 204 6.57 20.66 4.35
N GLN A 205 7.75 20.60 3.78
CA GLN A 205 9.00 21.05 4.37
C GLN A 205 9.49 22.27 3.57
N PRO A 206 9.60 23.45 4.17
CA PRO A 206 10.08 24.63 3.47
C PRO A 206 11.59 24.52 3.16
N ASP A 207 11.99 24.79 1.91
CA ASP A 207 13.36 24.64 1.41
C ASP A 207 14.40 25.50 2.16
N GLU A 208 14.03 26.70 2.61
CA GLU A 208 14.91 27.65 3.30
C GLU A 208 14.58 27.79 4.80
N GLY A 209 13.69 26.97 5.32
CA GLY A 209 13.09 27.18 6.64
C GLY A 209 12.17 28.42 6.66
N TRP A 210 11.52 28.67 7.76
CA TRP A 210 10.60 29.81 7.89
C TRP A 210 11.21 31.02 8.59
N GLY A 211 12.53 31.09 8.67
CA GLY A 211 13.25 32.27 9.18
C GLY A 211 13.23 32.43 10.69
N GLY A 212 12.99 31.36 11.46
CA GLY A 212 13.00 31.33 12.92
C GLY A 212 11.81 30.62 13.54
N PRO A 213 11.71 30.58 14.87
CA PRO A 213 10.59 29.94 15.57
C PRO A 213 9.27 30.57 15.13
N LEU A 214 8.34 29.71 14.70
CA LEU A 214 7.03 30.11 14.22
C LEU A 214 5.95 29.49 15.13
N THR A 215 4.96 30.25 15.51
CA THR A 215 3.77 29.69 16.14
C THR A 215 2.87 29.06 15.07
N PHE A 216 2.03 28.09 15.44
CA PHE A 216 1.06 27.51 14.53
C PHE A 216 0.13 28.58 13.90
N GLY A 217 -0.30 29.58 14.71
CA GLY A 217 -1.11 30.69 14.22
C GLY A 217 -0.44 31.53 13.14
N GLU A 218 0.88 31.72 13.23
CA GLU A 218 1.65 32.44 12.20
C GLU A 218 1.85 31.58 10.94
N SER A 219 1.91 30.26 11.08
CA SER A 219 2.02 29.33 9.93
C SER A 219 0.79 29.38 9.02
N ILE A 220 -0.41 29.58 9.60
CA ILE A 220 -1.68 29.60 8.84
C ILE A 220 -1.63 30.64 7.71
N ASN A 221 -1.04 31.80 7.96
CA ASN A 221 -0.97 32.88 6.97
C ASN A 221 0.10 32.69 5.87
N ARG A 222 0.89 31.62 5.96
CA ARG A 222 1.93 31.31 4.95
C ARG A 222 1.40 30.53 3.76
N PHE A 223 0.25 29.89 3.90
CA PHE A 223 -0.37 29.11 2.85
C PHE A 223 -1.51 29.88 2.17
N LYS A 224 -1.51 29.92 0.84
CA LYS A 224 -2.53 30.63 0.05
C LYS A 224 -3.68 29.72 -0.40
N SER A 225 -3.38 28.46 -0.64
CA SER A 225 -4.29 27.47 -1.24
C SER A 225 -4.48 26.20 -0.39
N SER A 226 -3.86 26.15 0.78
CA SER A 226 -3.96 25.01 1.69
C SER A 226 -4.10 25.47 3.13
N THR A 227 -4.58 24.58 4.00
CA THR A 227 -4.77 24.86 5.44
C THR A 227 -3.82 23.99 6.25
N PRO A 228 -2.87 24.57 6.99
CA PRO A 228 -2.00 23.79 7.86
C PRO A 228 -2.82 23.17 8.99
N MET A 229 -2.63 21.87 9.20
CA MET A 229 -3.34 21.07 10.22
C MET A 229 -2.50 20.90 11.49
N GLY A 230 -1.18 20.97 11.36
CA GLY A 230 -0.27 20.77 12.48
C GLY A 230 1.19 20.93 12.08
N ILE A 231 2.08 20.69 13.02
CA ILE A 231 3.53 20.69 12.83
C ILE A 231 4.04 19.32 13.28
N HIS A 232 4.71 18.61 12.39
CA HIS A 232 5.40 17.37 12.73
C HIS A 232 6.80 17.72 13.25
N THR A 233 7.10 17.38 14.50
CA THR A 233 8.36 17.71 15.17
C THR A 233 9.43 16.62 15.02
N GLY A 234 9.16 15.53 14.34
CA GLY A 234 10.08 14.39 14.18
C GLY A 234 10.15 13.45 15.39
N GLU A 235 9.45 13.77 16.48
CA GLU A 235 9.29 12.92 17.66
C GLU A 235 7.86 12.39 17.67
N GLY A 236 7.63 11.14 17.20
CA GLY A 236 6.33 10.52 17.20
C GLY A 236 6.42 9.02 17.04
#